data_ca370269222b15532f29808434631cb9
#
_entry.id   ca370269222b15532f29808434631cb9
#
_cell.length_a   1.000
_cell.length_b   1.000
_cell.length_c   1.000
_cell.angle_alpha   90.00
_cell.angle_beta   90.00
_cell.angle_gamma   90.00
#
_symmetry.space_group_name_H-M   'P 1'
#
loop_
_entity.id
_entity.type
_entity.pdbx_description
1 polymer ?
#
loop_
_entity_poly.entity_id
_entity_poly.type
_entity_poly.pdbx_seq_one_letter_code
_entity_poly.pdbx_strand_id
1 'polypeptide(L)'
;MNDLSAGSERAVLVHINFRSTQFNEDLDEFTELAASSGVHAAVTITCSKNVPNARFFIGEGKLLEIKQAVGQQNADIVIFNHEITPAQERNLERELECRVIDRVGLILDIFAQRARSYEGKLQVELAQLQHLSTRLIRGWTHLERQKGGIGLRGPGESQLETDRRLIGKRIKTINARLDKVRSQRQQGAKKRTKSDIPVISLVGYTNAGKSSLFNHLTGATVYAADKLFATLDPTLRRMNILPDVPVIIADTVGFIRHIPHDLIEAFHATLEETRQADLLLHIIDANDGLRHAHIEQVNQVIQQIGAAHIPQIEVYNKIDLQEFPPRMEVAGNGQPQRVWLSAKTGAGMELLRDAVCRFVSARQRHRLQLPASAGKLRAHLFNIGAVYNEQLDNEGGWIMEVNMETPRLHRLCAESGLKDVELQPAHPAH
;
A
#
# COMPACT_ATOMS: atom_id res chain seq x y z
N MET A 1 6.05 23.36 -23.79
CA MET A 1 4.72 23.95 -23.71
C MET A 1 3.87 23.24 -24.76
N ASN A 2 3.21 22.18 -24.37
CA ASN A 2 2.11 21.58 -25.09
C ASN A 2 0.99 21.44 -24.06
N ASP A 3 0.10 22.43 -24.08
CA ASP A 3 -1.22 22.32 -23.48
C ASP A 3 -2.01 21.27 -24.27
N LEU A 4 -1.92 20.04 -23.83
CA LEU A 4 -2.91 19.04 -24.14
C LEU A 4 -4.10 19.32 -23.23
N SER A 5 -5.07 20.08 -23.71
CA SER A 5 -6.46 19.97 -23.34
C SER A 5 -6.90 18.56 -23.74
N ALA A 6 -6.49 17.58 -22.96
CA ALA A 6 -6.93 16.20 -23.10
C ALA A 6 -8.42 16.17 -22.76
N GLY A 7 -9.26 16.09 -23.78
CA GLY A 7 -10.62 15.59 -23.63
C GLY A 7 -10.50 14.28 -22.84
N SER A 8 -11.27 14.09 -21.78
CA SER A 8 -11.24 12.86 -20.99
C SER A 8 -11.51 11.67 -21.92
N GLU A 9 -10.58 10.69 -21.97
CA GLU A 9 -10.77 9.46 -22.76
C GLU A 9 -12.09 8.81 -22.38
N ARG A 10 -12.85 8.37 -23.36
CA ARG A 10 -14.13 7.70 -23.16
C ARG A 10 -13.91 6.21 -23.06
N ALA A 11 -14.38 5.61 -21.95
CA ALA A 11 -14.19 4.20 -21.68
C ALA A 11 -15.49 3.40 -21.66
N VAL A 12 -15.41 2.18 -22.16
CA VAL A 12 -16.36 1.11 -21.87
C VAL A 12 -15.78 0.29 -20.70
N LEU A 13 -16.50 0.25 -19.58
CA LEU A 13 -16.13 -0.56 -18.41
C LEU A 13 -16.72 -1.95 -18.53
N VAL A 14 -15.91 -2.99 -18.28
CA VAL A 14 -16.36 -4.39 -18.33
C VAL A 14 -16.11 -5.07 -16.99
N HIS A 15 -17.17 -5.51 -16.34
CA HIS A 15 -17.11 -6.24 -15.08
C HIS A 15 -17.79 -7.60 -15.18
N ILE A 16 -17.10 -8.66 -14.76
CA ILE A 16 -17.60 -10.04 -14.84
C ILE A 16 -17.78 -10.58 -13.43
N ASN A 17 -19.00 -11.02 -13.14
CA ASN A 17 -19.30 -11.72 -11.89
C ASN A 17 -18.93 -13.21 -12.01
N PHE A 18 -17.92 -13.65 -11.29
CA PHE A 18 -17.56 -15.04 -11.12
C PHE A 18 -18.23 -15.65 -9.88
N ARG A 19 -19.53 -15.37 -9.66
CA ARG A 19 -20.31 -15.79 -8.49
C ARG A 19 -19.84 -15.16 -7.18
N SER A 20 -19.29 -13.96 -7.23
CA SER A 20 -19.02 -13.17 -6.03
C SER A 20 -20.34 -12.70 -5.39
N THR A 21 -20.45 -12.83 -4.08
CA THR A 21 -21.56 -12.25 -3.30
C THR A 21 -21.44 -10.71 -3.19
N GLN A 22 -20.32 -10.15 -3.56
CA GLN A 22 -19.97 -8.73 -3.43
C GLN A 22 -19.91 -8.03 -4.80
N PHE A 23 -20.74 -8.48 -5.74
CA PHE A 23 -20.71 -8.01 -7.14
C PHE A 23 -20.93 -6.51 -7.29
N ASN A 24 -21.90 -5.94 -6.58
CA ASN A 24 -22.22 -4.51 -6.70
C ASN A 24 -21.10 -3.64 -6.13
N GLU A 25 -20.54 -4.03 -5.00
CA GLU A 25 -19.46 -3.33 -4.34
C GLU A 25 -18.16 -3.36 -5.16
N ASP A 26 -17.85 -4.51 -5.79
CA ASP A 26 -16.74 -4.63 -6.72
C ASP A 26 -16.91 -3.76 -7.97
N LEU A 27 -18.15 -3.56 -8.40
CA LEU A 27 -18.50 -2.69 -9.53
C LEU A 27 -18.37 -1.20 -9.17
N ASP A 28 -18.86 -0.81 -7.99
CA ASP A 28 -18.78 0.57 -7.51
C ASP A 28 -17.30 0.98 -7.32
N GLU A 29 -16.50 0.13 -6.67
CA GLU A 29 -15.05 0.36 -6.54
C GLU A 29 -14.37 0.49 -7.89
N PHE A 30 -14.73 -0.35 -8.85
CA PHE A 30 -14.16 -0.30 -10.20
C PHE A 30 -14.52 1.00 -10.94
N THR A 31 -15.75 1.47 -10.78
CA THR A 31 -16.20 2.73 -11.37
C THR A 31 -15.44 3.93 -10.76
N GLU A 32 -15.25 3.93 -9.43
CA GLU A 32 -14.41 4.94 -8.76
C GLU A 32 -12.96 4.88 -9.20
N LEU A 33 -12.43 3.66 -9.42
CA LEU A 33 -11.08 3.46 -9.90
C LEU A 33 -10.89 4.07 -11.30
N ALA A 34 -11.81 3.79 -12.23
CA ALA A 34 -11.83 4.39 -13.56
C ALA A 34 -11.91 5.93 -13.50
N ALA A 35 -12.81 6.46 -12.69
CA ALA A 35 -12.94 7.91 -12.49
C ALA A 35 -11.65 8.53 -11.90
N SER A 36 -10.92 7.80 -11.05
CA SER A 36 -9.67 8.25 -10.46
C SER A 36 -8.53 8.37 -11.46
N SER A 37 -8.58 7.61 -12.56
CA SER A 37 -7.63 7.73 -13.68
C SER A 37 -7.90 8.94 -14.60
N GLY A 38 -9.05 9.59 -14.43
CA GLY A 38 -9.47 10.72 -15.29
C GLY A 38 -10.22 10.29 -16.53
N VAL A 39 -10.54 9.01 -16.69
CA VAL A 39 -11.32 8.46 -17.80
C VAL A 39 -12.80 8.68 -17.55
N HIS A 40 -13.56 8.98 -18.59
CA HIS A 40 -15.01 9.10 -18.53
C HIS A 40 -15.66 7.74 -18.87
N ALA A 41 -16.29 7.11 -17.89
CA ALA A 41 -17.07 5.89 -18.10
C ALA A 41 -18.32 6.18 -18.92
N ALA A 42 -18.29 5.87 -20.22
CA ALA A 42 -19.42 6.09 -21.12
C ALA A 42 -20.52 5.05 -20.93
N VAL A 43 -20.15 3.81 -20.69
CA VAL A 43 -21.06 2.70 -20.39
C VAL A 43 -20.35 1.62 -19.59
N THR A 44 -21.11 0.96 -18.71
CA THR A 44 -20.63 -0.19 -17.94
C THR A 44 -21.37 -1.45 -18.41
N ILE A 45 -20.63 -2.45 -18.83
CA ILE A 45 -21.17 -3.74 -19.30
C ILE A 45 -20.82 -4.80 -18.25
N THR A 46 -21.84 -5.46 -17.76
CA THR A 46 -21.68 -6.54 -16.77
C THR A 46 -22.07 -7.89 -17.37
N CYS A 47 -21.47 -8.95 -16.89
CA CYS A 47 -21.90 -10.32 -17.18
C CYS A 47 -21.57 -11.25 -16.02
N SER A 48 -22.29 -12.37 -15.95
CA SER A 48 -22.01 -13.45 -15.00
C SER A 48 -21.48 -14.65 -15.74
N LYS A 49 -20.40 -15.25 -15.24
CA LYS A 49 -19.77 -16.42 -15.84
C LYS A 49 -19.13 -17.29 -14.77
N ASN A 50 -19.01 -18.59 -15.02
CA ASN A 50 -18.35 -19.50 -14.08
C ASN A 50 -16.84 -19.58 -14.30
N VAL A 51 -16.42 -19.53 -15.57
CA VAL A 51 -15.02 -19.71 -15.97
C VAL A 51 -14.70 -18.73 -17.11
N PRO A 52 -13.56 -18.04 -17.09
CA PRO A 52 -13.10 -17.19 -18.17
C PRO A 52 -12.94 -17.97 -19.48
N ASN A 53 -13.25 -17.34 -20.62
CA ASN A 53 -12.95 -17.90 -21.93
C ASN A 53 -11.45 -17.79 -22.19
N ALA A 54 -10.83 -18.87 -22.72
CA ALA A 54 -9.40 -18.90 -22.99
C ALA A 54 -8.95 -17.87 -24.04
N ARG A 55 -9.81 -17.55 -25.04
CA ARG A 55 -9.45 -16.67 -26.16
C ARG A 55 -9.73 -15.20 -25.88
N PHE A 56 -10.89 -14.87 -25.28
CA PHE A 56 -11.35 -13.50 -25.12
C PHE A 56 -11.70 -13.13 -23.67
N PHE A 57 -11.47 -14.03 -22.69
CA PHE A 57 -11.90 -13.87 -21.31
C PHE A 57 -13.44 -13.89 -21.15
N ILE A 58 -14.17 -13.29 -22.10
CA ILE A 58 -15.63 -13.21 -22.20
C ILE A 58 -16.20 -14.14 -23.28
N GLY A 59 -17.52 -14.31 -23.35
CA GLY A 59 -18.20 -15.02 -24.43
C GLY A 59 -18.34 -14.18 -25.69
N GLU A 60 -18.52 -14.82 -26.85
CA GLU A 60 -18.66 -14.15 -28.15
C GLU A 60 -19.86 -13.18 -28.20
N GLY A 61 -20.98 -13.54 -27.60
CA GLY A 61 -22.13 -12.62 -27.54
C GLY A 61 -21.86 -11.35 -26.76
N LYS A 62 -21.11 -11.46 -25.65
CA LYS A 62 -20.72 -10.30 -24.86
C LYS A 62 -19.62 -9.48 -25.56
N LEU A 63 -18.75 -10.13 -26.33
CA LEU A 63 -17.76 -9.44 -27.17
C LEU A 63 -18.46 -8.56 -28.24
N LEU A 64 -19.50 -9.07 -28.88
CA LEU A 64 -20.28 -8.29 -29.84
C LEU A 64 -20.99 -7.10 -29.19
N GLU A 65 -21.55 -7.29 -27.99
CA GLU A 65 -22.18 -6.21 -27.21
C GLU A 65 -21.16 -5.10 -26.88
N ILE A 66 -19.94 -5.48 -26.44
CA ILE A 66 -18.87 -4.51 -26.16
C ILE A 66 -18.45 -3.79 -27.45
N LYS A 67 -18.30 -4.51 -28.57
CA LYS A 67 -17.95 -3.90 -29.87
C LYS A 67 -19.00 -2.89 -30.31
N GLN A 68 -20.27 -3.19 -30.16
CA GLN A 68 -21.37 -2.25 -30.46
C GLN A 68 -21.31 -1.02 -29.53
N ALA A 69 -21.06 -1.22 -28.23
CA ALA A 69 -20.95 -0.12 -27.28
C ALA A 69 -19.75 0.79 -27.58
N VAL A 70 -18.59 0.22 -27.97
CA VAL A 70 -17.40 0.99 -28.41
C VAL A 70 -17.76 1.89 -29.58
N GLY A 71 -18.44 1.35 -30.62
CA GLY A 71 -18.84 2.14 -31.77
C GLY A 71 -19.91 3.19 -31.46
N GLN A 72 -20.94 2.85 -30.68
CA GLN A 72 -22.03 3.79 -30.33
C GLN A 72 -21.55 4.94 -29.43
N GLN A 73 -20.65 4.65 -28.50
CA GLN A 73 -20.14 5.63 -27.55
C GLN A 73 -18.88 6.37 -28.04
N ASN A 74 -18.34 6.00 -29.21
CA ASN A 74 -17.03 6.44 -29.67
C ASN A 74 -15.99 6.32 -28.55
N ALA A 75 -15.89 5.12 -27.96
CA ALA A 75 -15.01 4.88 -26.85
C ALA A 75 -13.55 4.68 -27.33
N ASP A 76 -12.62 5.33 -26.63
CA ASP A 76 -11.19 5.26 -26.93
C ASP A 76 -10.53 4.02 -26.33
N ILE A 77 -11.15 3.49 -25.25
CA ILE A 77 -10.58 2.41 -24.43
C ILE A 77 -11.66 1.51 -23.84
N VAL A 78 -11.34 0.22 -23.73
CA VAL A 78 -12.12 -0.76 -22.95
C VAL A 78 -11.33 -1.18 -21.73
N ILE A 79 -11.93 -1.11 -20.54
CA ILE A 79 -11.27 -1.41 -19.27
C ILE A 79 -11.96 -2.62 -18.64
N PHE A 80 -11.17 -3.65 -18.32
CA PHE A 80 -11.63 -4.84 -17.62
C PHE A 80 -11.31 -4.76 -16.12
N ASN A 81 -12.32 -5.07 -15.26
CA ASN A 81 -12.12 -5.14 -13.81
C ASN A 81 -11.39 -6.40 -13.33
N HIS A 82 -10.74 -7.10 -14.23
CA HIS A 82 -10.04 -8.35 -13.93
C HIS A 82 -8.69 -8.34 -14.63
N GLU A 83 -7.78 -9.15 -14.13
CA GLU A 83 -6.53 -9.41 -14.81
C GLU A 83 -6.80 -10.29 -16.04
N ILE A 84 -6.40 -9.83 -17.22
CA ILE A 84 -6.49 -10.58 -18.48
C ILE A 84 -5.10 -10.97 -18.96
N THR A 85 -5.01 -12.15 -19.60
CA THR A 85 -3.73 -12.58 -20.14
C THR A 85 -3.33 -11.74 -21.35
N PRO A 86 -2.04 -11.59 -21.64
CA PRO A 86 -1.57 -10.84 -22.81
C PRO A 86 -2.12 -11.35 -24.15
N ALA A 87 -2.42 -12.65 -24.23
CA ALA A 87 -3.06 -13.22 -25.43
C ALA A 87 -4.53 -12.79 -25.56
N GLN A 88 -5.25 -12.75 -24.45
CA GLN A 88 -6.64 -12.28 -24.41
C GLN A 88 -6.73 -10.79 -24.74
N GLU A 89 -5.88 -9.96 -24.14
CA GLU A 89 -5.81 -8.53 -24.41
C GLU A 89 -5.60 -8.25 -25.88
N ARG A 90 -4.58 -8.83 -26.51
CA ARG A 90 -4.33 -8.68 -27.95
C ARG A 90 -5.48 -9.17 -28.83
N ASN A 91 -6.14 -10.29 -28.45
CA ASN A 91 -7.29 -10.79 -29.19
C ASN A 91 -8.48 -9.83 -29.08
N LEU A 92 -8.71 -9.27 -27.89
CA LEU A 92 -9.73 -8.27 -27.63
C LEU A 92 -9.45 -6.97 -28.41
N GLU A 93 -8.25 -6.41 -28.36
CA GLU A 93 -7.87 -5.20 -29.11
C GLU A 93 -8.08 -5.35 -30.61
N ARG A 94 -7.73 -6.54 -31.16
CA ARG A 94 -7.91 -6.79 -32.59
C ARG A 94 -9.39 -6.87 -32.99
N GLU A 95 -10.25 -7.45 -32.14
CA GLU A 95 -11.68 -7.58 -32.44
C GLU A 95 -12.45 -6.29 -32.16
N LEU A 96 -12.08 -5.56 -31.12
CA LEU A 96 -12.75 -4.33 -30.68
C LEU A 96 -12.24 -3.08 -31.45
N GLU A 97 -11.08 -3.21 -32.10
CA GLU A 97 -10.41 -2.12 -32.81
C GLU A 97 -10.14 -0.89 -31.93
N CYS A 98 -9.97 -1.10 -30.62
CA CYS A 98 -9.63 -0.07 -29.65
C CYS A 98 -8.66 -0.61 -28.59
N ARG A 99 -8.06 0.28 -27.83
CA ARG A 99 -7.15 -0.07 -26.71
C ARG A 99 -7.92 -0.84 -25.64
N VAL A 100 -7.31 -1.90 -25.12
CA VAL A 100 -7.84 -2.68 -24.00
C VAL A 100 -6.83 -2.64 -22.86
N ILE A 101 -7.30 -2.37 -21.65
CA ILE A 101 -6.50 -2.49 -20.44
C ILE A 101 -7.24 -3.31 -19.40
N ASP A 102 -6.48 -3.91 -18.52
CA ASP A 102 -6.98 -4.65 -17.38
C ASP A 102 -6.91 -3.80 -16.09
N ARG A 103 -7.39 -4.36 -14.98
CA ARG A 103 -7.35 -3.71 -13.67
C ARG A 103 -5.92 -3.34 -13.25
N VAL A 104 -4.93 -4.17 -13.55
CA VAL A 104 -3.52 -3.91 -13.23
C VAL A 104 -3.01 -2.70 -14.00
N GLY A 105 -3.26 -2.67 -15.30
CA GLY A 105 -2.90 -1.55 -16.17
C GLY A 105 -3.55 -0.25 -15.70
N LEU A 106 -4.85 -0.28 -15.34
CA LEU A 106 -5.56 0.88 -14.82
C LEU A 106 -4.94 1.42 -13.53
N ILE A 107 -4.61 0.55 -12.58
CA ILE A 107 -3.95 0.95 -11.33
C ILE A 107 -2.57 1.56 -11.61
N LEU A 108 -1.78 0.98 -12.53
CA LEU A 108 -0.48 1.50 -12.94
C LEU A 108 -0.58 2.88 -13.60
N ASP A 109 -1.61 3.12 -14.41
CA ASP A 109 -1.86 4.42 -15.03
C ASP A 109 -2.22 5.48 -13.97
N ILE A 110 -3.06 5.14 -12.97
CA ILE A 110 -3.35 6.04 -11.84
C ILE A 110 -2.07 6.36 -11.08
N PHE A 111 -1.24 5.37 -10.80
CA PHE A 111 0.01 5.56 -10.09
C PHE A 111 1.00 6.42 -10.85
N ALA A 112 1.08 6.27 -12.18
CA ALA A 112 1.92 7.11 -13.03
C ALA A 112 1.52 8.60 -12.96
N GLN A 113 0.21 8.87 -12.88
CA GLN A 113 -0.30 10.24 -12.72
C GLN A 113 -0.06 10.81 -11.32
N ARG A 114 -0.02 9.95 -10.26
CA ARG A 114 0.09 10.36 -8.86
C ARG A 114 1.51 10.45 -8.34
N ALA A 115 2.46 9.70 -8.92
CA ALA A 115 3.86 9.71 -8.51
C ALA A 115 4.49 11.09 -8.68
N ARG A 116 4.82 11.73 -7.57
CA ARG A 116 5.47 13.07 -7.56
C ARG A 116 6.93 12.97 -7.18
N SER A 117 7.26 12.10 -6.22
CA SER A 117 8.63 11.91 -5.76
C SER A 117 9.48 11.23 -6.84
N TYR A 118 10.79 11.46 -6.79
CA TYR A 118 11.74 10.78 -7.67
C TYR A 118 11.69 9.26 -7.49
N GLU A 119 11.57 8.81 -6.25
CA GLU A 119 11.47 7.39 -5.92
C GLU A 119 10.16 6.79 -6.42
N GLY A 120 9.01 7.43 -6.13
CA GLY A 120 7.70 6.98 -6.59
C GLY A 120 7.65 6.86 -8.13
N LYS A 121 8.23 7.81 -8.86
CA LYS A 121 8.33 7.73 -10.32
C LYS A 121 9.16 6.53 -10.79
N LEU A 122 10.28 6.24 -10.13
CA LEU A 122 11.10 5.07 -10.46
C LEU A 122 10.38 3.76 -10.16
N GLN A 123 9.64 3.69 -9.05
CA GLN A 123 8.87 2.51 -8.67
C GLN A 123 7.73 2.24 -9.66
N VAL A 124 6.99 3.26 -10.03
CA VAL A 124 5.92 3.15 -11.02
C VAL A 124 6.49 2.75 -12.38
N GLU A 125 7.57 3.38 -12.82
CA GLU A 125 8.25 3.01 -14.07
C GLU A 125 8.72 1.55 -14.04
N LEU A 126 9.27 1.10 -12.91
CA LEU A 126 9.67 -0.30 -12.72
C LEU A 126 8.48 -1.25 -12.89
N ALA A 127 7.37 -0.99 -12.18
CA ALA A 127 6.17 -1.81 -12.24
C ALA A 127 5.56 -1.85 -13.65
N GLN A 128 5.50 -0.70 -14.34
CA GLN A 128 5.03 -0.62 -15.73
C GLN A 128 5.92 -1.43 -16.68
N LEU A 129 7.25 -1.35 -16.54
CA LEU A 129 8.18 -2.12 -17.38
C LEU A 129 8.13 -3.61 -17.09
N GLN A 130 7.93 -4.02 -15.83
CA GLN A 130 7.73 -5.42 -15.46
C GLN A 130 6.44 -5.95 -16.08
N HIS A 131 5.34 -5.23 -15.92
CA HIS A 131 4.06 -5.57 -16.51
C HIS A 131 4.14 -5.66 -18.04
N LEU A 132 4.75 -4.68 -18.70
CA LEU A 132 4.98 -4.71 -20.15
C LEU A 132 5.86 -5.88 -20.58
N SER A 133 6.91 -6.19 -19.82
CA SER A 133 7.82 -7.33 -20.09
C SER A 133 7.07 -8.66 -20.13
N THR A 134 6.13 -8.90 -19.21
CA THR A 134 5.31 -10.13 -19.22
C THR A 134 4.41 -10.20 -20.44
N ARG A 135 3.94 -9.07 -20.95
CA ARG A 135 3.06 -8.98 -22.11
C ARG A 135 3.81 -9.20 -23.43
N LEU A 136 5.04 -8.72 -23.53
CA LEU A 136 5.90 -8.96 -24.70
C LEU A 136 6.25 -10.46 -24.86
N ILE A 137 6.51 -11.18 -23.78
CA ILE A 137 6.92 -12.60 -23.86
C ILE A 137 5.78 -13.50 -24.33
N ARG A 138 4.58 -13.30 -23.82
CA ARG A 138 3.43 -14.17 -24.07
C ARG A 138 2.63 -13.78 -25.33
N GLY A 139 2.80 -12.57 -25.83
CA GLY A 139 2.06 -12.07 -26.98
C GLY A 139 2.49 -12.62 -28.34
N TRP A 140 3.71 -13.14 -28.49
CA TRP A 140 4.32 -13.41 -29.78
C TRP A 140 4.65 -14.88 -30.09
N THR A 141 4.38 -15.80 -29.18
CA THR A 141 4.64 -17.25 -29.40
C THR A 141 3.85 -17.86 -30.57
N HIS A 142 2.78 -17.21 -31.03
CA HIS A 142 2.02 -17.67 -32.19
C HIS A 142 2.61 -17.25 -33.55
N LEU A 143 3.42 -16.21 -33.62
CA LEU A 143 4.09 -15.80 -34.87
C LEU A 143 5.27 -16.71 -35.21
N GLU A 144 5.94 -17.27 -34.23
CA GLU A 144 7.04 -18.22 -34.41
C GLU A 144 6.58 -19.54 -35.06
N ARG A 145 5.32 -19.97 -34.82
CA ARG A 145 4.78 -21.22 -35.38
C ARG A 145 4.29 -21.13 -36.82
N GLN A 146 4.07 -19.92 -37.36
CA GLN A 146 3.53 -19.73 -38.72
C GLN A 146 4.61 -19.64 -39.82
N LYS A 147 5.88 -19.51 -39.47
CA LYS A 147 6.98 -19.55 -40.47
C LYS A 147 7.99 -20.64 -40.11
N GLY A 148 7.60 -21.88 -40.33
CA GLY A 148 8.50 -23.01 -40.41
C GLY A 148 9.39 -22.88 -41.66
N GLY A 149 10.59 -22.34 -41.47
CA GLY A 149 11.65 -22.29 -42.46
C GLY A 149 12.98 -22.18 -41.71
N ILE A 150 13.82 -23.20 -41.86
CA ILE A 150 15.19 -23.23 -41.34
C ILE A 150 15.96 -22.05 -41.98
N GLY A 151 16.27 -21.01 -41.18
CA GLY A 151 17.30 -20.04 -41.54
C GLY A 151 16.91 -18.60 -41.85
N LEU A 152 15.63 -18.18 -41.73
CA LEU A 152 15.24 -16.78 -41.95
C LEU A 152 14.73 -16.14 -40.67
N ARG A 153 15.62 -15.44 -39.94
CA ARG A 153 15.25 -14.45 -38.93
C ARG A 153 14.51 -13.30 -39.63
N GLY A 154 13.19 -13.23 -39.45
CA GLY A 154 12.42 -12.10 -39.98
C GLY A 154 12.76 -10.81 -39.23
N PRO A 155 12.63 -9.62 -39.86
CA PRO A 155 12.93 -8.32 -39.23
C PRO A 155 12.09 -8.04 -37.96
N GLY A 156 10.97 -8.74 -37.75
CA GLY A 156 10.14 -8.64 -36.56
C GLY A 156 10.72 -9.33 -35.31
N GLU A 157 11.43 -10.45 -35.47
CA GLU A 157 12.08 -11.16 -34.35
C GLU A 157 13.23 -10.32 -33.76
N SER A 158 14.02 -9.69 -34.61
CA SER A 158 15.14 -8.84 -34.17
C SER A 158 14.66 -7.59 -33.40
N GLN A 159 13.51 -7.04 -33.77
CA GLN A 159 12.94 -5.86 -33.09
C GLN A 159 12.45 -6.21 -31.68
N LEU A 160 11.70 -7.30 -31.53
CA LEU A 160 11.23 -7.80 -30.23
C LEU A 160 12.37 -8.14 -29.27
N GLU A 161 13.38 -8.83 -29.78
CA GLU A 161 14.55 -9.18 -28.97
C GLU A 161 15.32 -7.91 -28.54
N THR A 162 15.38 -6.92 -29.42
CA THR A 162 15.96 -5.62 -29.12
C THR A 162 15.15 -4.87 -28.06
N ASP A 163 13.82 -4.80 -28.20
CA ASP A 163 12.93 -4.13 -27.26
C ASP A 163 12.99 -4.80 -25.87
N ARG A 164 12.96 -6.13 -25.84
CA ARG A 164 13.11 -6.92 -24.61
C ARG A 164 14.45 -6.65 -23.91
N ARG A 165 15.53 -6.57 -24.68
CA ARG A 165 16.86 -6.24 -24.17
C ARG A 165 16.92 -4.82 -23.61
N LEU A 166 16.27 -3.85 -24.28
CA LEU A 166 16.19 -2.46 -23.82
C LEU A 166 15.40 -2.34 -22.53
N ILE A 167 14.24 -3.00 -22.43
CA ILE A 167 13.44 -3.06 -21.21
C ILE A 167 14.23 -3.71 -20.08
N GLY A 168 14.90 -4.82 -20.32
CA GLY A 168 15.73 -5.49 -19.31
C GLY A 168 16.90 -4.60 -18.81
N LYS A 169 17.53 -3.84 -19.74
CA LYS A 169 18.55 -2.85 -19.34
C LYS A 169 17.94 -1.72 -18.50
N ARG A 170 16.75 -1.23 -18.87
CA ARG A 170 16.08 -0.15 -18.14
C ARG A 170 15.70 -0.60 -16.73
N ILE A 171 15.12 -1.79 -16.58
CA ILE A 171 14.80 -2.40 -15.30
C ILE A 171 16.05 -2.47 -14.40
N LYS A 172 17.19 -2.97 -14.92
CA LYS A 172 18.45 -3.03 -14.16
C LYS A 172 18.92 -1.64 -13.71
N THR A 173 18.81 -0.66 -14.59
CA THR A 173 19.21 0.72 -14.26
C THR A 173 18.31 1.33 -13.17
N ILE A 174 17.00 1.08 -13.23
CA ILE A 174 16.04 1.58 -12.23
C ILE A 174 16.31 0.90 -10.88
N ASN A 175 16.50 -0.42 -10.84
CA ASN A 175 16.82 -1.14 -9.62
C ASN A 175 18.08 -0.57 -8.95
N ALA A 176 19.16 -0.36 -9.72
CA ALA A 176 20.39 0.24 -9.16
C ALA A 176 20.19 1.66 -8.60
N ARG A 177 19.25 2.45 -9.16
CA ARG A 177 18.87 3.76 -8.62
C ARG A 177 18.05 3.64 -7.36
N LEU A 178 17.08 2.73 -7.33
CA LEU A 178 16.25 2.46 -6.15
C LEU A 178 17.09 1.96 -4.98
N ASP A 179 18.10 1.11 -5.22
CA ASP A 179 19.01 0.65 -4.16
C ASP A 179 19.81 1.80 -3.52
N LYS A 180 20.22 2.79 -4.32
CA LYS A 180 20.86 4.00 -3.78
C LYS A 180 19.92 4.82 -2.91
N VAL A 181 18.66 4.99 -3.36
CA VAL A 181 17.63 5.72 -2.59
C VAL A 181 17.33 4.98 -1.28
N ARG A 182 17.19 3.65 -1.33
CA ARG A 182 16.99 2.80 -0.13
C ARG A 182 18.13 2.97 0.88
N SER A 183 19.38 2.94 0.41
CA SER A 183 20.55 3.13 1.29
C SER A 183 20.53 4.50 1.96
N GLN A 184 20.18 5.57 1.23
CA GLN A 184 20.05 6.91 1.79
C GLN A 184 18.91 7.01 2.83
N ARG A 185 17.76 6.37 2.54
CA ARG A 185 16.63 6.30 3.50
C ARG A 185 17.01 5.54 4.78
N GLN A 186 17.70 4.41 4.66
CA GLN A 186 18.15 3.66 5.83
C GLN A 186 19.08 4.47 6.72
N GLN A 187 19.98 5.28 6.12
CA GLN A 187 20.81 6.21 6.89
C GLN A 187 19.97 7.29 7.59
N GLY A 188 18.94 7.81 6.91
CA GLY A 188 17.98 8.74 7.49
C GLY A 188 17.15 8.12 8.62
N ALA A 189 16.70 6.88 8.44
CA ALA A 189 15.98 6.13 9.45
C ALA A 189 16.82 5.89 10.71
N LYS A 190 18.08 5.47 10.55
CA LYS A 190 19.02 5.33 11.69
C LYS A 190 19.22 6.64 12.47
N LYS A 191 19.21 7.80 11.79
CA LYS A 191 19.23 9.09 12.47
C LYS A 191 17.94 9.39 13.24
N ARG A 192 16.78 9.02 12.69
CA ARG A 192 15.48 9.16 13.36
C ARG A 192 15.38 8.27 14.60
N THR A 193 15.83 7.02 14.50
CA THR A 193 15.88 6.09 15.64
C THR A 193 16.74 6.63 16.78
N LYS A 194 17.84 7.35 16.45
CA LYS A 194 18.66 8.03 17.47
C LYS A 194 17.96 9.23 18.13
N SER A 195 16.98 9.85 17.48
CA SER A 195 16.27 11.02 18.02
C SER A 195 15.09 10.66 18.93
N ASP A 196 14.80 9.36 19.10
CA ASP A 196 13.75 8.84 20.00
C ASP A 196 12.33 9.38 19.77
N ILE A 197 12.07 9.88 18.57
CA ILE A 197 10.75 10.40 18.20
C ILE A 197 9.93 9.26 17.58
N PRO A 198 8.81 8.85 18.19
CA PRO A 198 8.00 7.76 17.68
C PRO A 198 7.39 8.09 16.32
N VAL A 199 7.38 7.09 15.45
CA VAL A 199 6.79 7.16 14.10
C VAL A 199 5.42 6.47 14.12
N ILE A 200 4.40 7.19 13.70
CA ILE A 200 3.02 6.74 13.64
C ILE A 200 2.61 6.68 12.17
N SER A 201 2.25 5.51 11.68
CA SER A 201 1.83 5.33 10.30
C SER A 201 0.31 5.23 10.18
N LEU A 202 -0.28 6.02 9.27
CA LEU A 202 -1.69 5.91 8.91
C LEU A 202 -1.85 4.80 7.88
N VAL A 203 -2.59 3.76 8.20
CA VAL A 203 -2.90 2.65 7.30
C VAL A 203 -4.42 2.52 7.15
N GLY A 204 -4.89 1.90 6.10
CA GLY A 204 -6.32 1.70 5.88
C GLY A 204 -6.69 1.70 4.42
N TYR A 205 -7.93 1.37 4.15
CA TYR A 205 -8.47 1.27 2.80
C TYR A 205 -8.42 2.62 2.07
N THR A 206 -8.45 2.60 0.72
CA THR A 206 -8.59 3.83 -0.06
C THR A 206 -9.86 4.57 0.34
N ASN A 207 -9.83 5.88 0.27
CA ASN A 207 -10.96 6.75 0.63
C ASN A 207 -11.45 6.66 2.10
N ALA A 208 -10.76 5.97 3.02
CA ALA A 208 -11.12 5.96 4.45
C ALA A 208 -10.85 7.29 5.16
N GLY A 209 -10.16 8.24 4.51
CA GLY A 209 -9.88 9.57 5.03
C GLY A 209 -8.52 9.73 5.70
N LYS A 210 -7.52 8.89 5.35
CA LYS A 210 -6.14 8.96 5.88
C LYS A 210 -5.51 10.35 5.67
N SER A 211 -5.48 10.83 4.44
CA SER A 211 -4.87 12.12 4.10
C SER A 211 -5.64 13.30 4.69
N SER A 212 -6.96 13.19 4.84
CA SER A 212 -7.78 14.20 5.55
C SER A 212 -7.40 14.27 7.04
N LEU A 213 -7.25 13.09 7.68
CA LEU A 213 -6.80 12.99 9.06
C LEU A 213 -5.37 13.52 9.22
N PHE A 214 -4.47 13.17 8.31
CA PHE A 214 -3.11 13.68 8.28
C PHE A 214 -3.07 15.20 8.20
N ASN A 215 -3.85 15.80 7.29
CA ASN A 215 -3.93 17.26 7.16
C ASN A 215 -4.46 17.91 8.42
N HIS A 216 -5.51 17.35 9.02
CA HIS A 216 -6.08 17.88 10.26
C HIS A 216 -5.09 17.82 11.42
N LEU A 217 -4.33 16.72 11.57
CA LEU A 217 -3.34 16.55 12.63
C LEU A 217 -2.13 17.48 12.45
N THR A 218 -1.63 17.60 11.22
CA THR A 218 -0.35 18.26 10.94
C THR A 218 -0.49 19.72 10.51
N GLY A 219 -1.72 20.20 10.27
CA GLY A 219 -1.95 21.51 9.65
C GLY A 219 -1.43 21.62 8.22
N ALA A 220 -1.09 20.49 7.58
CA ALA A 220 -0.59 20.45 6.21
C ALA A 220 -1.74 20.56 5.21
N THR A 221 -1.41 20.97 3.98
CA THR A 221 -2.33 20.98 2.84
C THR A 221 -1.91 19.92 1.81
N VAL A 222 -1.76 18.67 2.28
CA VAL A 222 -1.55 17.55 1.36
C VAL A 222 -2.83 17.34 0.55
N TYR A 223 -2.69 17.04 -0.72
CA TYR A 223 -3.83 16.80 -1.59
C TYR A 223 -4.69 15.65 -1.05
N ALA A 224 -5.82 15.99 -0.48
CA ALA A 224 -6.85 15.06 -0.06
C ALA A 224 -8.05 15.24 -1.00
N ALA A 225 -8.44 14.20 -1.72
CA ALA A 225 -9.58 14.20 -2.61
C ALA A 225 -10.36 12.90 -2.39
N ASP A 226 -11.66 12.95 -2.65
CA ASP A 226 -12.52 11.77 -2.75
C ASP A 226 -12.19 10.98 -4.04
N LYS A 227 -10.94 10.50 -4.12
CA LYS A 227 -10.44 9.70 -5.24
C LYS A 227 -9.57 8.58 -4.69
N LEU A 228 -9.70 7.41 -5.29
CA LEU A 228 -8.84 6.30 -4.96
C LEU A 228 -7.38 6.64 -5.25
N PHE A 229 -6.47 6.23 -4.36
CA PHE A 229 -5.04 6.53 -4.44
C PHE A 229 -4.72 8.02 -4.52
N ALA A 230 -5.41 8.85 -3.70
CA ALA A 230 -5.09 10.27 -3.62
C ALA A 230 -3.63 10.51 -3.18
N THR A 231 -3.10 9.67 -2.29
CA THR A 231 -1.71 9.65 -1.84
C THR A 231 -1.02 8.40 -2.37
N LEU A 232 0.08 8.57 -3.11
CA LEU A 232 0.97 7.50 -3.55
C LEU A 232 2.32 7.57 -2.84
N ASP A 233 2.92 8.76 -2.79
CA ASP A 233 4.19 8.98 -2.11
C ASP A 233 3.95 9.19 -0.61
N PRO A 234 4.64 8.45 0.28
CA PRO A 234 4.49 8.65 1.71
C PRO A 234 4.95 10.05 2.12
N THR A 235 4.16 10.69 2.94
CA THR A 235 4.47 12.01 3.48
C THR A 235 4.72 11.92 4.96
N LEU A 236 5.93 12.29 5.39
CA LEU A 236 6.34 12.33 6.80
C LEU A 236 6.27 13.76 7.33
N ARG A 237 5.63 13.95 8.49
CA ARG A 237 5.60 15.24 9.18
C ARG A 237 5.86 15.06 10.65
N ARG A 238 6.81 15.85 11.18
CA ARG A 238 7.01 15.98 12.62
C ARG A 238 5.99 16.97 13.16
N MET A 239 5.34 16.62 14.25
CA MET A 239 4.43 17.47 14.98
C MET A 239 4.49 17.17 16.49
N ASN A 240 3.93 18.05 17.30
CA ASN A 240 3.69 17.75 18.70
C ASN A 240 2.24 17.31 18.85
N ILE A 241 2.01 16.10 19.35
CA ILE A 241 0.65 15.58 19.57
C ILE A 241 -0.01 16.27 20.78
N LEU A 242 0.79 16.55 21.81
CA LEU A 242 0.55 17.46 22.93
C LEU A 242 1.78 18.35 23.13
N PRO A 243 1.72 19.41 23.94
CA PRO A 243 2.92 20.18 24.31
C PRO A 243 4.02 19.23 24.77
N ASP A 244 5.21 19.37 24.19
CA ASP A 244 6.42 18.59 24.50
C ASP A 244 6.40 17.07 24.19
N VAL A 245 5.39 16.60 23.43
CA VAL A 245 5.34 15.20 22.95
C VAL A 245 5.50 15.17 21.44
N PRO A 246 6.74 15.17 20.93
CA PRO A 246 6.99 15.11 19.49
C PRO A 246 6.70 13.73 18.94
N VAL A 247 6.04 13.66 17.78
CA VAL A 247 5.79 12.46 17.00
C VAL A 247 6.05 12.73 15.52
N ILE A 248 6.33 11.69 14.75
CA ILE A 248 6.34 11.75 13.30
C ILE A 248 5.11 11.00 12.79
N ILE A 249 4.28 11.67 12.01
CA ILE A 249 3.13 11.03 11.36
C ILE A 249 3.48 10.77 9.90
N ALA A 250 3.18 9.56 9.43
CA ALA A 250 3.34 9.12 8.06
C ALA A 250 1.96 8.90 7.43
N ASP A 251 1.62 9.66 6.36
CA ASP A 251 0.51 9.33 5.47
C ASP A 251 1.00 8.33 4.42
N THR A 252 0.28 7.24 4.25
CA THR A 252 0.67 6.16 3.35
C THR A 252 -0.35 5.91 2.26
N VAL A 253 0.05 5.13 1.27
CA VAL A 253 -0.82 4.65 0.20
C VAL A 253 -2.04 3.92 0.77
N GLY A 254 -3.22 4.18 0.21
CA GLY A 254 -4.43 3.44 0.54
C GLY A 254 -4.42 2.03 -0.05
N PHE A 255 -4.93 1.07 0.71
CA PHE A 255 -5.13 -0.28 0.21
C PHE A 255 -6.42 -0.39 -0.60
N ILE A 256 -6.44 -1.28 -1.57
CA ILE A 256 -7.60 -1.61 -2.42
C ILE A 256 -7.67 -3.12 -2.60
N ARG A 257 -8.83 -3.64 -2.98
CA ARG A 257 -9.01 -5.06 -3.28
C ARG A 257 -8.17 -5.49 -4.47
N HIS A 258 -7.74 -6.75 -4.45
CA HIS A 258 -7.07 -7.38 -5.57
C HIS A 258 -5.85 -6.61 -6.09
N ILE A 259 -5.02 -6.05 -5.17
CA ILE A 259 -3.72 -5.51 -5.56
C ILE A 259 -2.84 -6.69 -5.97
N PRO A 260 -2.33 -6.73 -7.21
CA PRO A 260 -1.39 -7.76 -7.64
C PRO A 260 -0.13 -7.78 -6.77
N HIS A 261 0.40 -8.96 -6.50
CA HIS A 261 1.63 -9.11 -5.71
C HIS A 261 2.80 -8.32 -6.29
N ASP A 262 2.93 -8.28 -7.62
CA ASP A 262 3.97 -7.51 -8.31
C ASP A 262 3.89 -6.01 -8.00
N LEU A 263 2.67 -5.48 -7.79
CA LEU A 263 2.49 -4.09 -7.37
C LEU A 263 2.86 -3.88 -5.89
N ILE A 264 2.58 -4.84 -5.01
CA ILE A 264 3.00 -4.78 -3.60
C ILE A 264 4.52 -4.72 -3.52
N GLU A 265 5.23 -5.54 -4.30
CA GLU A 265 6.69 -5.50 -4.39
C GLU A 265 7.22 -4.16 -4.92
N ALA A 266 6.60 -3.63 -5.98
CA ALA A 266 6.98 -2.34 -6.54
C ALA A 266 6.81 -1.19 -5.52
N PHE A 267 5.80 -1.29 -4.64
CA PHE A 267 5.53 -0.32 -3.57
C PHE A 267 6.16 -0.66 -2.22
N HIS A 268 6.99 -1.70 -2.17
CA HIS A 268 7.68 -2.11 -0.94
C HIS A 268 8.36 -0.94 -0.21
N ALA A 269 8.88 0.04 -0.93
CA ALA A 269 9.53 1.18 -0.32
C ALA A 269 8.55 2.22 0.27
N THR A 270 7.33 2.35 -0.26
CA THR A 270 6.27 3.18 0.35
C THR A 270 5.69 2.50 1.58
N LEU A 271 5.66 1.17 1.59
CA LEU A 271 5.24 0.35 2.72
C LEU A 271 6.34 0.17 3.79
N GLU A 272 7.60 0.51 3.46
CA GLU A 272 8.73 0.46 4.40
C GLU A 272 8.53 1.42 5.58
N GLU A 273 7.93 2.59 5.37
CA GLU A 273 7.60 3.52 6.46
C GLU A 273 6.55 2.91 7.41
N THR A 274 5.65 2.06 6.91
CA THR A 274 4.70 1.30 7.74
C THR A 274 5.42 0.24 8.56
N ARG A 275 6.41 -0.47 7.97
CA ARG A 275 7.20 -1.48 8.68
C ARG A 275 8.08 -0.92 9.79
N GLN A 276 8.52 0.33 9.65
CA GLN A 276 9.38 1.03 10.59
C GLN A 276 8.59 1.88 11.58
N ALA A 277 7.27 1.84 11.52
CA ALA A 277 6.42 2.57 12.44
C ALA A 277 6.42 1.92 13.85
N ASP A 278 6.22 2.77 14.83
CA ASP A 278 6.07 2.37 16.23
C ASP A 278 4.60 2.08 16.58
N LEU A 279 3.68 2.71 15.84
CA LEU A 279 2.23 2.56 15.99
C LEU A 279 1.57 2.66 14.62
N LEU A 280 0.58 1.81 14.38
CA LEU A 280 -0.31 1.92 13.24
C LEU A 280 -1.64 2.51 13.68
N LEU A 281 -2.09 3.57 13.03
CA LEU A 281 -3.46 4.04 13.10
C LEU A 281 -4.20 3.47 11.89
N HIS A 282 -5.04 2.47 12.14
CA HIS A 282 -5.85 1.83 11.10
C HIS A 282 -7.13 2.63 10.89
N ILE A 283 -7.14 3.44 9.83
CA ILE A 283 -8.26 4.33 9.50
C ILE A 283 -9.34 3.56 8.74
N ILE A 284 -10.53 3.54 9.30
CA ILE A 284 -11.69 2.78 8.84
C ILE A 284 -12.83 3.75 8.59
N ASP A 285 -13.51 3.65 7.46
CA ASP A 285 -14.75 4.38 7.23
C ASP A 285 -15.87 3.78 8.08
N ALA A 286 -16.40 4.52 9.03
CA ALA A 286 -17.46 4.05 9.93
C ALA A 286 -18.78 3.75 9.19
N ASN A 287 -18.99 4.39 8.02
CA ASN A 287 -20.20 4.23 7.19
C ASN A 287 -20.08 3.11 6.16
N ASP A 288 -18.91 2.52 6.02
CA ASP A 288 -18.70 1.47 5.04
C ASP A 288 -19.42 0.18 5.47
N GLY A 289 -20.36 -0.28 4.66
CA GLY A 289 -21.08 -1.54 4.88
C GLY A 289 -20.18 -2.77 4.86
N LEU A 290 -19.03 -2.69 4.17
CA LEU A 290 -18.04 -3.76 4.04
C LEU A 290 -16.82 -3.56 4.96
N ARG A 291 -16.90 -2.67 5.94
CA ARG A 291 -15.78 -2.32 6.81
C ARG A 291 -15.05 -3.54 7.41
N HIS A 292 -15.75 -4.61 7.77
CA HIS A 292 -15.13 -5.82 8.32
C HIS A 292 -14.25 -6.52 7.27
N ALA A 293 -14.72 -6.66 6.04
CA ALA A 293 -13.94 -7.24 4.95
C ALA A 293 -12.72 -6.36 4.60
N HIS A 294 -12.89 -5.03 4.61
CA HIS A 294 -11.79 -4.10 4.37
C HIS A 294 -10.75 -4.12 5.50
N ILE A 295 -11.16 -4.24 6.76
CA ILE A 295 -10.26 -4.43 7.91
C ILE A 295 -9.42 -5.70 7.74
N GLU A 296 -10.06 -6.82 7.38
CA GLU A 296 -9.36 -8.09 7.15
C GLU A 296 -8.33 -7.97 6.02
N GLN A 297 -8.70 -7.35 4.90
CA GLN A 297 -7.79 -7.14 3.76
C GLN A 297 -6.59 -6.28 4.14
N VAL A 298 -6.81 -5.18 4.84
CA VAL A 298 -5.73 -4.32 5.33
C VAL A 298 -4.80 -5.10 6.25
N ASN A 299 -5.35 -5.90 7.18
CA ASN A 299 -4.57 -6.74 8.07
C ASN A 299 -3.77 -7.81 7.33
N GLN A 300 -4.32 -8.42 6.28
CA GLN A 300 -3.59 -9.35 5.40
C GLN A 300 -2.38 -8.67 4.74
N VAL A 301 -2.55 -7.46 4.20
CA VAL A 301 -1.43 -6.71 3.62
C VAL A 301 -0.39 -6.34 4.68
N ILE A 302 -0.81 -5.89 5.88
CA ILE A 302 0.08 -5.59 7.01
C ILE A 302 0.89 -6.85 7.39
N GLN A 303 0.27 -8.03 7.37
CA GLN A 303 0.96 -9.30 7.61
C GLN A 303 1.95 -9.63 6.48
N GLN A 304 1.56 -9.47 5.22
CA GLN A 304 2.43 -9.74 4.05
C GLN A 304 3.69 -8.87 4.05
N ILE A 305 3.57 -7.61 4.45
CA ILE A 305 4.73 -6.72 4.57
C ILE A 305 5.55 -6.94 5.85
N GLY A 306 5.16 -7.87 6.72
CA GLY A 306 5.88 -8.19 7.97
C GLY A 306 5.68 -7.15 9.09
N ALA A 307 4.60 -6.37 9.06
CA ALA A 307 4.28 -5.32 10.05
C ALA A 307 3.22 -5.75 11.09
N ALA A 308 2.80 -7.02 11.11
CA ALA A 308 1.76 -7.53 12.01
C ALA A 308 2.13 -7.45 13.51
N HIS A 309 3.41 -7.31 13.82
CA HIS A 309 3.90 -7.17 15.19
C HIS A 309 3.74 -5.76 15.76
N ILE A 310 3.46 -4.77 14.91
CA ILE A 310 3.34 -3.37 15.31
C ILE A 310 1.97 -3.17 15.97
N PRO A 311 1.90 -2.51 17.15
CA PRO A 311 0.64 -2.16 17.80
C PRO A 311 -0.27 -1.36 16.87
N GLN A 312 -1.59 -1.62 16.94
CA GLN A 312 -2.58 -0.94 16.14
C GLN A 312 -3.66 -0.30 17.00
N ILE A 313 -4.12 0.90 16.59
CA ILE A 313 -5.35 1.53 17.07
C ILE A 313 -6.29 1.65 15.88
N GLU A 314 -7.49 1.08 15.98
CA GLU A 314 -8.54 1.24 14.98
C GLU A 314 -9.18 2.63 15.12
N VAL A 315 -9.19 3.40 14.03
CA VAL A 315 -9.75 4.76 13.98
C VAL A 315 -10.95 4.77 13.04
N TYR A 316 -12.14 4.74 13.60
CA TYR A 316 -13.40 4.81 12.87
C TYR A 316 -13.69 6.27 12.51
N ASN A 317 -13.42 6.61 11.26
CA ASN A 317 -13.56 7.96 10.72
C ASN A 317 -14.93 8.19 10.04
N LYS A 318 -15.25 9.42 9.72
CA LYS A 318 -16.49 9.89 9.05
C LYS A 318 -17.75 9.69 9.89
N ILE A 319 -17.67 9.78 11.23
CA ILE A 319 -18.83 9.67 12.11
C ILE A 319 -19.86 10.78 11.88
N ASP A 320 -19.46 11.87 11.24
CA ASP A 320 -20.33 12.97 10.83
C ASP A 320 -21.44 12.57 9.84
N LEU A 321 -21.26 11.47 9.11
CA LEU A 321 -22.24 10.97 8.15
C LEU A 321 -23.38 10.19 8.82
N GLN A 322 -23.20 9.68 10.05
CA GLN A 322 -24.19 8.90 10.80
C GLN A 322 -24.55 9.54 12.16
N GLU A 323 -24.04 10.75 12.42
CA GLU A 323 -24.25 11.49 13.68
C GLU A 323 -23.88 10.69 14.95
N PHE A 324 -22.88 9.80 14.85
CA PHE A 324 -22.36 9.09 16.00
C PHE A 324 -21.54 10.01 16.90
N PRO A 325 -21.69 9.92 18.23
CA PRO A 325 -20.85 10.66 19.15
C PRO A 325 -19.40 10.16 19.08
N PRO A 326 -18.42 11.06 19.18
CA PRO A 326 -17.03 10.67 19.37
C PRO A 326 -16.87 9.83 20.63
N ARG A 327 -16.09 8.76 20.55
CA ARG A 327 -15.80 7.91 21.71
C ARG A 327 -14.46 7.21 21.56
N MET A 328 -13.93 6.69 22.65
CA MET A 328 -12.75 5.85 22.69
C MET A 328 -13.04 4.59 23.50
N GLU A 329 -12.62 3.45 22.97
CA GLU A 329 -12.65 2.17 23.67
C GLU A 329 -11.22 1.78 24.07
N VAL A 330 -11.09 1.30 25.29
CA VAL A 330 -9.83 0.84 25.86
C VAL A 330 -9.91 -0.66 26.14
N ALA A 331 -8.81 -1.38 25.94
CA ALA A 331 -8.70 -2.78 26.32
C ALA A 331 -8.64 -2.93 27.84
N GLY A 332 -8.80 -4.15 28.35
CA GLY A 332 -8.75 -4.44 29.78
C GLY A 332 -7.45 -4.06 30.49
N ASN A 333 -6.37 -3.84 29.73
CA ASN A 333 -5.08 -3.33 30.21
C ASN A 333 -4.98 -1.80 30.22
N GLY A 334 -6.06 -1.07 29.91
CA GLY A 334 -6.11 0.38 29.84
C GLY A 334 -5.55 1.01 28.56
N GLN A 335 -5.05 0.20 27.62
CA GLN A 335 -4.53 0.70 26.34
C GLN A 335 -5.66 1.02 25.37
N PRO A 336 -5.57 2.16 24.63
CA PRO A 336 -6.52 2.51 23.59
C PRO A 336 -6.58 1.44 22.49
N GLN A 337 -7.77 1.03 22.11
CA GLN A 337 -8.00 0.03 21.09
C GLN A 337 -8.76 0.61 19.90
N ARG A 338 -9.78 1.43 20.14
CA ARG A 338 -10.64 2.01 19.12
C ARG A 338 -10.96 3.46 19.42
N VAL A 339 -11.00 4.30 18.38
CA VAL A 339 -11.38 5.71 18.47
C VAL A 339 -12.36 6.05 17.36
N TRP A 340 -13.47 6.74 17.68
CA TRP A 340 -14.45 7.24 16.70
C TRP A 340 -14.31 8.73 16.56
N LEU A 341 -14.11 9.20 15.33
CA LEU A 341 -13.87 10.61 15.04
C LEU A 341 -14.36 11.01 13.64
N SER A 342 -14.38 12.31 13.38
CA SER A 342 -14.50 12.87 12.04
C SER A 342 -13.29 13.74 11.72
N ALA A 343 -12.49 13.32 10.76
CA ALA A 343 -11.37 14.12 10.25
C ALA A 343 -11.85 15.37 9.52
N LYS A 344 -13.11 15.41 9.05
CA LYS A 344 -13.71 16.54 8.36
C LYS A 344 -14.13 17.65 9.33
N THR A 345 -14.83 17.30 10.40
CA THR A 345 -15.36 18.27 11.37
C THR A 345 -14.43 18.52 12.55
N GLY A 346 -13.44 17.66 12.77
CA GLY A 346 -12.56 17.68 13.93
C GLY A 346 -13.14 17.01 15.18
N ALA A 347 -14.36 16.49 15.13
CA ALA A 347 -14.99 15.83 16.27
C ALA A 347 -14.19 14.58 16.67
N GLY A 348 -13.86 14.41 17.93
CA GLY A 348 -13.11 13.28 18.46
C GLY A 348 -11.59 13.34 18.28
N MET A 349 -11.04 14.41 17.73
CA MET A 349 -9.59 14.55 17.55
C MET A 349 -8.81 14.57 18.87
N GLU A 350 -9.39 15.12 19.93
CA GLU A 350 -8.79 15.11 21.26
C GLU A 350 -8.67 13.68 21.83
N LEU A 351 -9.67 12.83 21.55
CA LEU A 351 -9.63 11.41 21.93
C LEU A 351 -8.51 10.66 21.23
N LEU A 352 -8.28 10.97 19.94
CA LEU A 352 -7.17 10.39 19.20
C LEU A 352 -5.81 10.85 19.76
N ARG A 353 -5.69 12.15 20.08
CA ARG A 353 -4.48 12.68 20.72
C ARG A 353 -4.20 12.01 22.05
N ASP A 354 -5.24 11.86 22.91
CA ASP A 354 -5.12 11.14 24.16
C ASP A 354 -4.70 9.68 23.95
N ALA A 355 -5.31 8.97 22.99
CA ALA A 355 -4.96 7.61 22.65
C ALA A 355 -3.48 7.47 22.26
N VAL A 356 -3.00 8.33 21.37
CA VAL A 356 -1.59 8.34 20.94
C VAL A 356 -0.67 8.68 22.11
N CYS A 357 -1.04 9.64 22.94
CA CYS A 357 -0.24 10.01 24.12
C CYS A 357 -0.11 8.87 25.11
N ARG A 358 -1.20 8.14 25.40
CA ARG A 358 -1.14 6.96 26.27
C ARG A 358 -0.19 5.92 25.70
N PHE A 359 -0.24 5.69 24.39
CA PHE A 359 0.69 4.78 23.72
C PHE A 359 2.14 5.23 23.86
N VAL A 360 2.44 6.50 23.56
CA VAL A 360 3.80 7.06 23.66
C VAL A 360 4.30 7.08 25.09
N SER A 361 3.45 7.43 26.06
CA SER A 361 3.80 7.48 27.49
C SER A 361 3.99 6.08 28.09
N ALA A 362 3.31 5.05 27.55
CA ALA A 362 3.49 3.67 28.00
C ALA A 362 4.82 3.05 27.52
N ARG A 363 5.47 3.65 26.55
CA ARG A 363 6.82 3.28 26.09
C ARG A 363 7.85 3.87 27.04
N GLN A 364 8.31 3.04 27.98
CA GLN A 364 9.45 3.38 28.83
C GLN A 364 10.72 2.76 28.25
N ARG A 365 11.80 3.54 28.25
CA ARG A 365 13.13 2.97 28.03
C ARG A 365 13.54 2.18 29.24
N HIS A 366 13.86 0.94 29.01
CA HIS A 366 14.38 0.03 30.02
C HIS A 366 15.84 -0.26 29.72
N ARG A 367 16.68 -0.16 30.72
CA ARG A 367 18.01 -0.70 30.69
C ARG A 367 17.95 -2.16 31.12
N LEU A 368 18.36 -3.05 30.25
CA LEU A 368 18.26 -4.49 30.36
C LEU A 368 19.66 -5.08 30.34
N GLN A 369 20.05 -5.81 31.38
CA GLN A 369 21.31 -6.56 31.37
C GLN A 369 21.01 -8.01 31.00
N LEU A 370 21.58 -8.48 29.90
CA LEU A 370 21.39 -9.82 29.38
C LEU A 370 22.70 -10.63 29.52
N PRO A 371 22.61 -11.85 30.10
CA PRO A 371 23.76 -12.75 30.11
C PRO A 371 24.08 -13.25 28.70
N ALA A 372 25.31 -13.73 28.47
CA ALA A 372 25.75 -14.27 27.19
C ALA A 372 24.88 -15.43 26.66
N SER A 373 24.20 -16.14 27.57
CA SER A 373 23.22 -17.22 27.23
C SER A 373 21.93 -16.71 26.60
N ALA A 374 21.57 -15.44 26.75
CA ALA A 374 20.32 -14.84 26.27
C ALA A 374 20.35 -14.38 24.80
N GLY A 375 21.22 -14.95 23.97
CA GLY A 375 21.38 -14.56 22.56
C GLY A 375 20.10 -14.64 21.72
N LYS A 376 19.17 -15.58 22.04
CA LYS A 376 17.87 -15.67 21.36
C LYS A 376 16.99 -14.47 21.66
N LEU A 377 16.90 -14.05 22.92
CA LEU A 377 16.12 -12.87 23.34
C LEU A 377 16.73 -11.61 22.72
N ARG A 378 18.06 -11.48 22.75
CA ARG A 378 18.78 -10.38 22.08
C ARG A 378 18.41 -10.29 20.61
N ALA A 379 18.52 -11.41 19.87
CA ALA A 379 18.16 -11.44 18.44
C ALA A 379 16.69 -11.10 18.20
N HIS A 380 15.79 -11.56 19.07
CA HIS A 380 14.38 -11.23 18.98
C HIS A 380 14.11 -9.73 19.19
N LEU A 381 14.73 -9.12 20.21
CA LEU A 381 14.62 -7.68 20.49
C LEU A 381 15.16 -6.82 19.30
N PHE A 382 16.23 -7.27 18.65
CA PHE A 382 16.72 -6.62 17.42
C PHE A 382 15.75 -6.77 16.26
N ASN A 383 15.19 -7.98 16.05
CA ASN A 383 14.26 -8.24 14.96
C ASN A 383 12.98 -7.41 15.04
N ILE A 384 12.49 -7.16 16.25
CA ILE A 384 11.30 -6.32 16.48
C ILE A 384 11.63 -4.82 16.59
N GLY A 385 12.90 -4.44 16.39
CA GLY A 385 13.34 -3.04 16.41
C GLY A 385 13.24 -2.36 17.79
N ALA A 386 13.22 -3.13 18.87
CA ALA A 386 13.07 -2.61 20.22
C ALA A 386 14.41 -2.10 20.82
N VAL A 387 15.54 -2.45 20.26
CA VAL A 387 16.87 -2.09 20.79
C VAL A 387 17.27 -0.70 20.35
N TYR A 388 17.51 0.18 21.31
CA TYR A 388 17.98 1.54 21.11
C TYR A 388 19.51 1.63 21.12
N ASN A 389 20.13 1.01 22.13
CA ASN A 389 21.57 0.99 22.32
C ASN A 389 22.00 -0.37 22.87
N GLU A 390 23.21 -0.78 22.55
CA GLU A 390 23.81 -2.00 23.06
C GLU A 390 25.28 -1.78 23.38
N GLN A 391 25.71 -2.29 24.51
CA GLN A 391 27.11 -2.33 24.94
C GLN A 391 27.43 -3.72 25.48
N LEU A 392 28.65 -4.18 25.24
CA LEU A 392 29.15 -5.41 25.86
C LEU A 392 29.38 -5.17 27.34
N ASP A 393 28.91 -6.10 28.18
CA ASP A 393 29.25 -6.13 29.59
C ASP A 393 30.62 -6.73 29.82
N ASN A 394 31.27 -6.39 30.95
CA ASN A 394 32.56 -6.91 31.34
C ASN A 394 32.59 -8.44 31.55
N GLU A 395 31.42 -9.07 31.72
CA GLU A 395 31.24 -10.52 31.92
C GLU A 395 30.85 -11.25 30.61
N GLY A 396 30.91 -10.58 29.44
CA GLY A 396 30.61 -11.16 28.14
C GLY A 396 29.08 -11.19 27.81
N GLY A 397 28.27 -10.58 28.64
CA GLY A 397 26.85 -10.32 28.38
C GLY A 397 26.60 -9.01 27.62
N TRP A 398 25.36 -8.56 27.59
CA TRP A 398 24.97 -7.32 26.94
C TRP A 398 24.19 -6.41 27.90
N ILE A 399 24.52 -5.13 27.88
CA ILE A 399 23.72 -4.07 28.46
C ILE A 399 22.98 -3.41 27.32
N MET A 400 21.65 -3.54 27.29
CA MET A 400 20.81 -3.07 26.22
C MET A 400 19.84 -2.00 26.74
N GLU A 401 19.66 -0.93 25.97
CA GLU A 401 18.57 -0.01 26.16
C GLU A 401 17.44 -0.41 25.21
N VAL A 402 16.30 -0.78 25.77
CA VAL A 402 15.16 -1.31 25.04
C VAL A 402 13.96 -0.39 25.22
N ASN A 403 13.35 0.03 24.12
CA ASN A 403 12.14 0.83 24.10
C ASN A 403 10.91 -0.06 23.87
N MET A 404 10.24 -0.43 24.94
CA MET A 404 9.10 -1.35 24.91
C MET A 404 8.21 -1.15 26.14
N GLU A 405 6.93 -1.56 26.00
CA GLU A 405 6.02 -1.63 27.15
C GLU A 405 6.54 -2.59 28.22
N THR A 406 6.58 -2.13 29.46
CA THR A 406 7.06 -2.92 30.62
C THR A 406 6.44 -4.33 30.70
N PRO A 407 5.11 -4.51 30.55
CA PRO A 407 4.50 -5.84 30.64
C PRO A 407 4.92 -6.79 29.52
N ARG A 408 5.13 -6.25 28.32
CA ARG A 408 5.59 -7.02 27.15
C ARG A 408 7.04 -7.44 27.30
N LEU A 409 7.89 -6.54 27.79
CA LEU A 409 9.29 -6.84 28.06
C LEU A 409 9.45 -7.93 29.14
N HIS A 410 8.71 -7.81 30.24
CA HIS A 410 8.68 -8.85 31.28
C HIS A 410 8.26 -10.22 30.73
N ARG A 411 7.23 -10.27 29.87
CA ARG A 411 6.78 -11.52 29.25
C ARG A 411 7.89 -12.15 28.39
N LEU A 412 8.53 -11.37 27.53
CA LEU A 412 9.63 -11.85 26.67
C LEU A 412 10.83 -12.35 27.48
N CYS A 413 11.17 -11.65 28.56
CA CYS A 413 12.22 -12.10 29.50
C CYS A 413 11.83 -13.42 30.15
N ALA A 414 10.60 -13.56 30.63
CA ALA A 414 10.09 -14.78 31.26
C ALA A 414 10.06 -15.98 30.30
N GLU A 415 9.59 -15.77 29.05
CA GLU A 415 9.58 -16.79 27.99
C GLU A 415 11.01 -17.23 27.59
N SER A 416 11.99 -16.37 27.77
CA SER A 416 13.42 -16.66 27.53
C SER A 416 14.14 -17.25 28.75
N GLY A 417 13.39 -17.56 29.83
CA GLY A 417 13.94 -18.18 31.05
C GLY A 417 14.61 -17.19 32.02
N LEU A 418 14.51 -15.90 31.77
CA LEU A 418 15.07 -14.83 32.60
C LEU A 418 13.96 -14.33 33.56
N LYS A 419 13.87 -14.90 34.76
CA LYS A 419 12.79 -14.58 35.70
C LYS A 419 13.02 -13.32 36.55
N ASP A 420 14.27 -12.91 36.77
CA ASP A 420 14.66 -11.81 37.65
C ASP A 420 15.49 -10.75 36.91
N VAL A 421 14.96 -10.24 35.81
CA VAL A 421 15.64 -9.15 35.12
C VAL A 421 15.19 -7.83 35.76
N GLU A 422 16.12 -7.16 36.44
CA GLU A 422 15.90 -5.80 36.91
C GLU A 422 15.80 -4.86 35.70
N LEU A 423 14.57 -4.36 35.46
CA LEU A 423 14.33 -3.31 34.49
C LEU A 423 14.59 -1.96 35.16
N GLN A 424 15.71 -1.33 34.86
CA GLN A 424 15.96 0.02 35.33
C GLN A 424 15.44 1.02 34.27
N PRO A 425 14.72 2.08 34.67
CA PRO A 425 14.37 3.14 33.74
C PRO A 425 15.68 3.76 33.22
N ALA A 426 15.85 3.76 31.90
CA ALA A 426 16.99 4.47 31.29
C ALA A 426 16.70 5.97 31.43
N HIS A 427 17.54 6.71 32.15
CA HIS A 427 17.42 8.15 32.24
C HIS A 427 17.64 8.78 30.87
N PRO A 428 16.84 9.82 30.47
CA PRO A 428 17.15 10.59 29.29
C PRO A 428 18.57 11.17 29.45
N ALA A 429 19.42 10.88 28.48
CA ALA A 429 20.73 11.56 28.41
C ALA A 429 20.47 13.05 28.20
N HIS A 430 21.08 13.87 29.07
CA HIS A 430 21.09 15.33 29.00
C HIS A 430 21.71 15.82 27.69
#